data_945229dd97d63e72bb0af4f7eef2e88b
#
_entry.id   945229dd97d63e72bb0af4f7eef2e88b
#
_cell.length_a   1.000
_cell.length_b   1.000
_cell.length_c   1.000
_cell.angle_alpha   90.00
_cell.angle_beta   90.00
_cell.angle_gamma   90.00
#
_symmetry.space_group_name_H-M   'P 1'
#
loop_
_entity.id
_entity.type
_entity.pdbx_description
1 polymer ?
#
loop_
_entity_poly.entity_id
_entity_poly.type
_entity_poly.pdbx_seq_one_letter_code
_entity_poly.pdbx_strand_id
1 'polypeptide(L)'
;MSDLLDYVSSFPQGVSASELERYLNISRTTLNRRLKDALGNGKLVMTGKGPATRYQSTDPLAALRTYFSKPHTERVMAPFREALLAPTPYLSDEALGGFADTPKYTLSKRELGKFLIDFACASSVLEGGTYSLLDTQALIEYGEKSSGKPLEDAFLVLNHKEAFEYLHEHMALGSIYQVHERLTSDHELPELVDSPHFLTKEDRGIPREHSDVDIRFSTYLPPFRPGTGYIGATLEQVLATAATISNPIQAAFYLLTRIAYLQPFKDGNKRTSRAMCNVPLIKANLPPISFVDFGKQDYIVSMLAFYELGDTRLAERCFIEAYGKSIARLGFKR
;
A
#
# COMPACT_ATOMS: atom_id res chain seq x y z
N MET A 1 -28.44 4.17 -0.17
CA MET A 1 -27.83 4.78 1.05
C MET A 1 -26.37 5.17 0.79
N SER A 2 -25.63 4.45 -0.07
CA SER A 2 -24.29 4.84 -0.53
C SER A 2 -24.27 6.25 -1.10
N ASP A 3 -25.13 6.57 -2.05
CA ASP A 3 -25.18 7.85 -2.78
C ASP A 3 -25.28 9.09 -1.87
N LEU A 4 -26.00 8.99 -0.75
CA LEU A 4 -26.12 10.07 0.24
C LEU A 4 -24.81 10.26 1.01
N LEU A 5 -24.20 9.17 1.45
CA LEU A 5 -22.94 9.22 2.21
C LEU A 5 -21.79 9.69 1.31
N ASP A 6 -21.73 9.19 0.06
CA ASP A 6 -20.71 9.55 -0.92
C ASP A 6 -20.78 11.04 -1.26
N TYR A 7 -22.01 11.57 -1.46
CA TYR A 7 -22.18 12.99 -1.72
C TYR A 7 -21.79 13.86 -0.51
N VAL A 8 -22.25 13.53 0.71
CA VAL A 8 -21.86 14.26 1.93
C VAL A 8 -20.35 14.23 2.13
N SER A 9 -19.73 13.10 1.84
CA SER A 9 -18.28 12.89 1.99
C SER A 9 -17.43 13.78 1.07
N SER A 10 -18.01 14.20 -0.07
CA SER A 10 -17.33 15.11 -0.99
C SER A 10 -17.25 16.56 -0.49
N PHE A 11 -17.93 16.87 0.61
CA PHE A 11 -17.99 18.22 1.16
C PHE A 11 -17.55 18.24 2.64
N PRO A 12 -16.27 18.46 2.94
CA PRO A 12 -15.76 18.48 4.32
C PRO A 12 -16.45 19.50 5.22
N GLN A 13 -16.96 20.60 4.64
CA GLN A 13 -17.71 21.64 5.37
C GLN A 13 -19.17 21.25 5.65
N GLY A 14 -19.57 20.07 5.15
CA GLY A 14 -20.94 19.59 5.28
C GLY A 14 -21.90 20.14 4.23
N VAL A 15 -23.03 19.44 4.08
CA VAL A 15 -24.06 19.70 3.07
C VAL A 15 -25.39 19.96 3.76
N SER A 16 -26.18 20.90 3.24
CA SER A 16 -27.53 21.13 3.72
C SER A 16 -28.52 20.07 3.22
N ALA A 17 -29.63 19.91 3.92
CA ALA A 17 -30.69 19.00 3.48
C ALA A 17 -31.31 19.39 2.11
N SER A 18 -31.34 20.69 1.79
CA SER A 18 -31.86 21.16 0.50
C SER A 18 -30.92 20.84 -0.66
N GLU A 19 -29.62 20.89 -0.44
CA GLU A 19 -28.61 20.44 -1.43
C GLU A 19 -28.70 18.94 -1.66
N LEU A 20 -28.85 18.14 -0.59
CA LEU A 20 -29.02 16.69 -0.67
C LEU A 20 -30.30 16.30 -1.40
N GLU A 21 -31.42 16.98 -1.11
CA GLU A 21 -32.71 16.74 -1.78
C GLU A 21 -32.61 16.98 -3.28
N ARG A 22 -31.94 18.06 -3.69
CA ARG A 22 -31.73 18.40 -5.10
C ARG A 22 -30.81 17.40 -5.80
N TYR A 23 -29.71 17.06 -5.17
CA TYR A 23 -28.73 16.13 -5.75
C TYR A 23 -29.30 14.71 -5.92
N LEU A 24 -29.92 14.20 -4.87
CA LEU A 24 -30.46 12.83 -4.85
C LEU A 24 -31.79 12.70 -5.61
N ASN A 25 -32.41 13.83 -5.96
CA ASN A 25 -33.73 13.87 -6.62
C ASN A 25 -34.79 13.01 -5.90
N ILE A 26 -34.84 13.11 -4.58
CA ILE A 26 -35.79 12.36 -3.73
C ILE A 26 -36.64 13.32 -2.90
N SER A 27 -37.80 12.85 -2.46
CA SER A 27 -38.69 13.63 -1.61
C SER A 27 -38.07 13.92 -0.25
N ARG A 28 -38.45 15.05 0.35
CA ARG A 28 -38.00 15.46 1.70
C ARG A 28 -38.23 14.38 2.76
N THR A 29 -39.36 13.70 2.69
CA THR A 29 -39.68 12.61 3.61
C THR A 29 -38.71 11.45 3.50
N THR A 30 -38.38 11.06 2.28
CA THR A 30 -37.39 10.00 2.01
C THR A 30 -35.99 10.40 2.48
N LEU A 31 -35.60 11.66 2.21
CA LEU A 31 -34.32 12.20 2.68
C LEU A 31 -34.23 12.19 4.21
N ASN A 32 -35.25 12.70 4.90
CA ASN A 32 -35.27 12.77 6.37
C ASN A 32 -35.13 11.38 7.01
N ARG A 33 -35.78 10.35 6.44
CA ARG A 33 -35.61 8.97 6.90
C ARG A 33 -34.18 8.50 6.74
N ARG A 34 -33.56 8.69 5.55
CA ARG A 34 -32.17 8.31 5.28
C ARG A 34 -31.18 9.05 6.18
N LEU A 35 -31.39 10.35 6.43
CA LEU A 35 -30.57 11.14 7.33
C LEU A 35 -30.69 10.65 8.77
N LYS A 36 -31.92 10.36 9.24
CA LYS A 36 -32.16 9.82 10.58
C LYS A 36 -31.43 8.48 10.78
N ASP A 37 -31.49 7.61 9.79
CA ASP A 37 -30.77 6.31 9.82
C ASP A 37 -29.26 6.51 9.85
N ALA A 38 -28.72 7.42 9.02
CA ALA A 38 -27.28 7.68 8.96
C ALA A 38 -26.74 8.36 10.24
N LEU A 39 -27.51 9.25 10.85
CA LEU A 39 -27.21 9.87 12.15
C LEU A 39 -27.27 8.84 13.28
N GLY A 40 -28.33 8.02 13.30
CA GLY A 40 -28.51 6.97 14.31
C GLY A 40 -27.42 5.89 14.28
N ASN A 41 -26.88 5.61 13.10
CA ASN A 41 -25.78 4.66 12.90
C ASN A 41 -24.39 5.31 13.02
N GLY A 42 -24.30 6.57 13.44
CA GLY A 42 -23.05 7.30 13.63
C GLY A 42 -22.24 7.54 12.35
N LYS A 43 -22.86 7.42 11.15
CA LYS A 43 -22.18 7.67 9.87
C LYS A 43 -22.14 9.13 9.48
N LEU A 44 -23.04 9.92 10.03
CA LEU A 44 -23.09 11.37 9.87
C LEU A 44 -23.19 12.06 11.22
N VAL A 45 -22.71 13.29 11.27
CA VAL A 45 -22.98 14.24 12.34
C VAL A 45 -23.72 15.46 11.77
N MET A 46 -24.53 16.09 12.62
CA MET A 46 -25.25 17.29 12.28
C MET A 46 -24.63 18.47 13.03
N THR A 47 -24.29 19.52 12.31
CA THR A 47 -23.76 20.77 12.85
C THR A 47 -24.66 21.95 12.51
N GLY A 48 -24.59 23.04 13.29
CA GLY A 48 -25.44 24.20 13.09
C GLY A 48 -26.89 24.01 13.60
N LYS A 49 -27.72 25.04 13.45
CA LYS A 49 -29.14 25.03 13.81
C LYS A 49 -29.98 25.73 12.76
N GLY A 50 -31.22 25.26 12.55
CA GLY A 50 -32.16 25.83 11.59
C GLY A 50 -31.60 25.85 10.16
N PRO A 51 -31.64 26.99 9.44
CA PRO A 51 -31.12 27.10 8.09
C PRO A 51 -29.61 26.84 7.94
N ALA A 52 -28.85 26.97 9.02
CA ALA A 52 -27.41 26.73 9.04
C ALA A 52 -27.07 25.26 9.31
N THR A 53 -28.06 24.38 9.41
CA THR A 53 -27.82 22.95 9.62
C THR A 53 -27.04 22.36 8.46
N ARG A 54 -25.94 21.65 8.78
CA ARG A 54 -25.12 20.89 7.83
C ARG A 54 -24.93 19.46 8.31
N TYR A 55 -24.90 18.53 7.37
CA TYR A 55 -24.60 17.11 7.58
C TYR A 55 -23.17 16.84 7.13
N GLN A 56 -22.38 16.24 7.97
CA GLN A 56 -20.95 15.92 7.71
C GLN A 56 -20.73 14.44 7.91
N SER A 57 -19.83 13.86 7.11
CA SER A 57 -19.38 12.48 7.31
C SER A 57 -18.54 12.37 8.58
N THR A 58 -18.76 11.31 9.34
CA THR A 58 -17.90 10.94 10.47
C THR A 58 -16.63 10.23 10.04
N ASP A 59 -16.56 9.72 8.79
CA ASP A 59 -15.35 9.14 8.24
C ASP A 59 -14.46 10.26 7.66
N PRO A 60 -13.32 10.58 8.31
CA PRO A 60 -12.41 11.62 7.83
C PRO A 60 -11.76 11.30 6.48
N LEU A 61 -11.86 10.04 6.04
CA LEU A 61 -11.30 9.56 4.78
C LEU A 61 -12.32 9.39 3.65
N ALA A 62 -13.60 9.65 3.96
CA ALA A 62 -14.69 9.46 2.99
C ALA A 62 -14.51 10.32 1.73
N ALA A 63 -14.02 11.57 1.89
CA ALA A 63 -13.73 12.47 0.77
C ALA A 63 -12.64 11.89 -0.16
N LEU A 64 -11.61 11.28 0.40
CA LEU A 64 -10.56 10.61 -0.37
C LEU A 64 -11.11 9.42 -1.16
N ARG A 65 -11.91 8.58 -0.53
CA ARG A 65 -12.55 7.44 -1.21
C ARG A 65 -13.43 7.90 -2.36
N THR A 66 -14.23 8.94 -2.13
CA THR A 66 -15.08 9.54 -3.17
C THR A 66 -14.24 10.11 -4.32
N TYR A 67 -13.12 10.78 -4.01
CA TYR A 67 -12.20 11.27 -5.05
C TYR A 67 -11.66 10.12 -5.92
N PHE A 68 -11.21 9.02 -5.30
CA PHE A 68 -10.65 7.87 -6.01
C PHE A 68 -11.69 6.91 -6.60
N SER A 69 -12.99 7.13 -6.36
CA SER A 69 -14.05 6.44 -7.12
C SER A 69 -14.22 7.01 -8.54
N LYS A 70 -13.69 8.22 -8.82
CA LYS A 70 -13.69 8.82 -10.15
C LYS A 70 -12.63 8.15 -11.03
N PRO A 71 -12.91 7.98 -12.34
CA PRO A 71 -11.90 7.58 -13.30
C PRO A 71 -10.68 8.48 -13.23
N HIS A 72 -9.48 7.94 -13.48
CA HIS A 72 -8.26 8.75 -13.45
C HIS A 72 -8.30 9.92 -14.46
N THR A 73 -9.00 9.77 -15.59
CA THR A 73 -9.20 10.82 -16.59
C THR A 73 -9.96 12.05 -16.09
N GLU A 74 -10.67 11.93 -14.98
CA GLU A 74 -11.42 13.04 -14.35
C GLU A 74 -10.68 13.62 -13.14
N ARG A 75 -9.53 13.09 -12.80
CA ARG A 75 -8.70 13.56 -11.67
C ARG A 75 -7.59 14.49 -12.16
N VAL A 76 -7.12 15.35 -11.27
CA VAL A 76 -6.08 16.34 -11.60
C VAL A 76 -4.73 15.65 -11.77
N MET A 77 -3.98 16.02 -12.82
CA MET A 77 -2.61 15.56 -13.02
C MET A 77 -1.73 15.89 -11.82
N ALA A 78 -0.97 14.90 -11.37
CA ALA A 78 -0.15 14.98 -10.17
C ALA A 78 1.34 14.74 -10.50
N PRO A 79 2.10 15.78 -10.83
CA PRO A 79 3.53 15.63 -11.06
C PRO A 79 4.27 15.27 -9.77
N PHE A 80 5.41 14.61 -9.92
CA PHE A 80 6.31 14.31 -8.81
C PHE A 80 6.68 15.56 -8.02
N ARG A 81 6.59 15.47 -6.71
CA ARG A 81 6.95 16.51 -5.75
C ARG A 81 8.05 15.99 -4.83
N GLU A 82 9.26 16.46 -5.00
CA GLU A 82 10.43 16.00 -4.22
C GLU A 82 10.23 16.19 -2.71
N ALA A 83 9.51 17.24 -2.30
CA ALA A 83 9.16 17.49 -0.90
C ALA A 83 8.40 16.32 -0.23
N LEU A 84 7.70 15.48 -1.00
CA LEU A 84 7.01 14.29 -0.47
C LEU A 84 7.95 13.13 -0.14
N LEU A 85 9.22 13.21 -0.51
CA LEU A 85 10.25 12.27 -0.07
C LEU A 85 10.76 12.58 1.34
N ALA A 86 10.45 13.76 1.88
CA ALA A 86 10.77 14.08 3.27
C ALA A 86 10.16 13.04 4.24
N PRO A 87 10.76 12.86 5.42
CA PRO A 87 10.27 11.89 6.39
C PRO A 87 8.85 12.20 6.92
N THR A 88 8.41 13.43 6.84
CA THR A 88 7.04 13.83 7.21
C THR A 88 6.10 13.83 5.99
N PRO A 89 4.79 13.53 6.13
CA PRO A 89 4.13 13.11 7.38
C PRO A 89 4.50 11.68 7.76
N TYR A 90 4.67 11.45 9.06
CA TYR A 90 4.82 10.12 9.67
C TYR A 90 3.46 9.50 9.98
N LEU A 91 3.51 8.29 10.57
CA LEU A 91 2.37 7.77 11.32
C LEU A 91 2.01 8.75 12.46
N SER A 92 0.72 8.88 12.73
CA SER A 92 0.24 9.69 13.85
C SER A 92 0.71 9.10 15.20
N ASP A 93 0.78 9.94 16.23
CA ASP A 93 1.12 9.49 17.58
C ASP A 93 0.10 8.47 18.12
N GLU A 94 -1.18 8.62 17.74
CA GLU A 94 -2.24 7.64 18.05
C GLU A 94 -1.94 6.26 17.44
N ALA A 95 -1.55 6.25 16.17
CA ALA A 95 -1.16 5.02 15.48
C ALA A 95 0.03 4.34 16.14
N LEU A 96 1.06 5.11 16.48
CA LEU A 96 2.27 4.59 17.15
C LEU A 96 1.96 4.12 18.57
N GLY A 97 1.11 4.83 19.30
CA GLY A 97 0.65 4.43 20.63
C GLY A 97 0.01 3.04 20.63
N GLY A 98 -0.74 2.71 19.58
CA GLY A 98 -1.31 1.37 19.40
C GLY A 98 -0.27 0.24 19.23
N PHE A 99 1.01 0.56 19.00
CA PHE A 99 2.09 -0.41 18.86
C PHE A 99 3.19 -0.29 19.92
N ALA A 100 3.01 0.60 20.91
CA ALA A 100 4.01 0.86 21.95
C ALA A 100 4.41 -0.42 22.71
N ASP A 101 3.45 -1.29 22.97
CA ASP A 101 3.64 -2.53 23.72
C ASP A 101 3.91 -3.75 22.80
N THR A 102 4.26 -3.52 21.51
CA THR A 102 4.60 -4.64 20.61
C THR A 102 5.85 -5.36 21.14
N PRO A 103 5.72 -6.67 21.46
CA PRO A 103 6.81 -7.41 22.08
C PRO A 103 7.98 -7.54 21.13
N LYS A 104 9.20 -7.58 21.69
CA LYS A 104 10.38 -7.96 20.95
C LYS A 104 10.25 -9.41 20.50
N TYR A 105 10.50 -9.64 19.22
CA TYR A 105 10.26 -10.91 18.61
C TYR A 105 11.23 -11.21 17.48
N THR A 106 11.85 -12.36 17.53
CA THR A 106 12.70 -12.88 16.45
C THR A 106 12.07 -14.17 15.95
N LEU A 107 11.81 -14.22 14.63
CA LEU A 107 11.22 -15.40 14.00
C LEU A 107 12.12 -16.62 14.17
N SER A 108 11.58 -17.70 14.75
CA SER A 108 12.20 -19.03 14.63
C SER A 108 12.15 -19.48 13.16
N LYS A 109 12.96 -20.48 12.80
CA LYS A 109 12.95 -21.05 11.43
C LYS A 109 11.56 -21.48 10.97
N ARG A 110 10.76 -22.08 11.89
CA ARG A 110 9.39 -22.51 11.58
C ARG A 110 8.46 -21.33 11.33
N GLU A 111 8.59 -20.27 12.11
CA GLU A 111 7.78 -19.07 12.00
C GLU A 111 8.16 -18.25 10.77
N LEU A 112 9.45 -18.20 10.44
CA LEU A 112 9.90 -17.63 9.18
C LEU A 112 9.27 -18.35 7.99
N GLY A 113 9.23 -19.68 7.98
CA GLY A 113 8.57 -20.46 6.93
C GLY A 113 7.09 -20.09 6.77
N LYS A 114 6.35 -19.98 7.87
CA LYS A 114 4.94 -19.55 7.84
C LYS A 114 4.80 -18.10 7.35
N PHE A 115 5.66 -17.21 7.82
CA PHE A 115 5.66 -15.82 7.40
C PHE A 115 5.95 -15.68 5.90
N LEU A 116 6.87 -16.48 5.36
CA LEU A 116 7.19 -16.49 3.93
C LEU A 116 5.98 -16.88 3.07
N ILE A 117 5.21 -17.87 3.51
CA ILE A 117 3.97 -18.29 2.83
C ILE A 117 2.96 -17.12 2.85
N ASP A 118 2.72 -16.52 4.01
CA ASP A 118 1.80 -15.41 4.17
C ASP A 118 2.23 -14.20 3.32
N PHE A 119 3.50 -13.81 3.38
CA PHE A 119 4.03 -12.66 2.65
C PHE A 119 4.01 -12.88 1.13
N ALA A 120 4.49 -14.04 0.66
CA ALA A 120 4.53 -14.36 -0.76
C ALA A 120 3.12 -14.41 -1.36
N CYS A 121 2.17 -15.06 -0.67
CA CYS A 121 0.77 -15.10 -1.07
C CYS A 121 0.17 -13.68 -1.15
N ALA A 122 0.22 -12.94 -0.04
CA ALA A 122 -0.43 -11.64 0.06
C ALA A 122 0.16 -10.63 -0.94
N SER A 123 1.48 -10.56 -1.04
CA SER A 123 2.14 -9.63 -1.94
C SER A 123 1.91 -9.97 -3.42
N SER A 124 1.83 -11.27 -3.78
CA SER A 124 1.47 -11.71 -5.14
C SER A 124 0.03 -11.36 -5.50
N VAL A 125 -0.92 -11.59 -4.58
CA VAL A 125 -2.34 -11.25 -4.77
C VAL A 125 -2.54 -9.74 -4.97
N LEU A 126 -1.78 -8.91 -4.27
CA LEU A 126 -1.81 -7.46 -4.44
C LEU A 126 -1.38 -7.03 -5.85
N GLU A 127 -0.51 -7.79 -6.51
CA GLU A 127 -0.13 -7.55 -7.92
C GLU A 127 -1.07 -8.21 -8.94
N GLY A 128 -1.99 -9.05 -8.50
CA GLY A 128 -2.97 -9.72 -9.36
C GLY A 128 -2.80 -11.22 -9.49
N GLY A 129 -1.83 -11.81 -8.79
CA GLY A 129 -1.64 -13.25 -8.72
C GLY A 129 -2.88 -13.98 -8.19
N THR A 130 -3.11 -15.18 -8.68
CA THR A 130 -4.33 -15.97 -8.41
C THR A 130 -4.12 -17.10 -7.42
N TYR A 131 -2.89 -17.30 -6.91
CA TYR A 131 -2.60 -18.33 -5.94
C TYR A 131 -3.31 -18.06 -4.60
N SER A 132 -4.02 -19.06 -4.10
CA SER A 132 -4.56 -19.04 -2.74
C SER A 132 -3.44 -19.30 -1.72
N LEU A 133 -3.74 -19.14 -0.43
CA LEU A 133 -2.79 -19.47 0.62
C LEU A 133 -2.39 -20.96 0.59
N LEU A 134 -3.34 -21.86 0.29
CA LEU A 134 -3.07 -23.30 0.17
C LEU A 134 -2.21 -23.62 -1.05
N ASP A 135 -2.48 -23.00 -2.22
CA ASP A 135 -1.64 -23.16 -3.41
C ASP A 135 -0.21 -22.66 -3.15
N THR A 136 -0.10 -21.52 -2.46
CA THR A 136 1.19 -20.92 -2.08
C THR A 136 1.97 -21.84 -1.14
N GLN A 137 1.29 -22.44 -0.17
CA GLN A 137 1.91 -23.40 0.75
C GLN A 137 2.38 -24.65 0.01
N ALA A 138 1.53 -25.24 -0.86
CA ALA A 138 1.89 -26.41 -1.66
C ALA A 138 3.09 -26.12 -2.56
N LEU A 139 3.14 -24.95 -3.17
CA LEU A 139 4.27 -24.55 -4.01
C LEU A 139 5.56 -24.36 -3.19
N ILE A 140 5.49 -23.67 -2.06
CA ILE A 140 6.70 -23.34 -1.25
C ILE A 140 7.24 -24.58 -0.53
N GLU A 141 6.36 -25.41 0.04
CA GLU A 141 6.79 -26.56 0.87
C GLU A 141 7.08 -27.81 0.04
N TYR A 142 6.33 -28.03 -1.05
CA TYR A 142 6.39 -29.29 -1.82
C TYR A 142 6.79 -29.11 -3.29
N GLY A 143 6.94 -27.88 -3.78
CA GLY A 143 7.23 -27.58 -5.18
C GLY A 143 6.03 -27.84 -6.12
N GLU A 144 4.84 -28.01 -5.57
CA GLU A 144 3.63 -28.34 -6.33
C GLU A 144 3.01 -27.09 -6.95
N LYS A 145 3.05 -27.00 -8.28
CA LYS A 145 2.36 -25.94 -9.02
C LYS A 145 0.87 -26.22 -9.12
N SER A 146 0.04 -25.23 -8.85
CA SER A 146 -1.41 -25.36 -8.96
C SER A 146 -1.85 -25.55 -10.42
N SER A 147 -2.57 -26.62 -10.70
CA SER A 147 -3.06 -26.91 -12.06
C SER A 147 -4.10 -25.87 -12.50
N GLY A 148 -4.04 -25.45 -13.75
CA GLY A 148 -4.97 -24.47 -14.33
C GLY A 148 -4.69 -23.02 -13.98
N LYS A 149 -3.59 -22.72 -13.26
CA LYS A 149 -3.12 -21.35 -13.00
C LYS A 149 -1.93 -20.99 -13.88
N PRO A 150 -1.77 -19.71 -14.25
CA PRO A 150 -0.64 -19.26 -15.05
C PRO A 150 0.71 -19.60 -14.38
N LEU A 151 1.69 -19.95 -15.19
CA LEU A 151 3.06 -20.19 -14.71
C LEU A 151 3.65 -18.96 -14.04
N GLU A 152 3.34 -17.77 -14.56
CA GLU A 152 3.78 -16.50 -14.00
C GLU A 152 3.33 -16.29 -12.54
N ASP A 153 2.14 -16.76 -12.17
CA ASP A 153 1.65 -16.65 -10.79
C ASP A 153 2.48 -17.50 -9.82
N ALA A 154 2.93 -18.68 -10.25
CA ALA A 154 3.84 -19.50 -9.45
C ALA A 154 5.18 -18.80 -9.24
N PHE A 155 5.76 -18.23 -10.29
CA PHE A 155 7.02 -17.50 -10.18
C PHE A 155 6.87 -16.17 -9.43
N LEU A 156 5.72 -15.53 -9.53
CA LEU A 156 5.43 -14.36 -8.71
C LEU A 156 5.50 -14.70 -7.21
N VAL A 157 4.96 -15.86 -6.79
CA VAL A 157 5.07 -16.35 -5.40
C VAL A 157 6.51 -16.70 -5.04
N LEU A 158 7.22 -17.47 -5.88
CA LEU A 158 8.59 -17.89 -5.62
C LEU A 158 9.55 -16.70 -5.51
N ASN A 159 9.41 -15.73 -6.39
CA ASN A 159 10.21 -14.49 -6.36
C ASN A 159 10.03 -13.72 -5.06
N HIS A 160 8.81 -13.63 -4.54
CA HIS A 160 8.57 -12.99 -3.24
C HIS A 160 9.23 -13.74 -2.09
N LYS A 161 9.17 -15.09 -2.11
CA LYS A 161 9.84 -15.94 -1.13
C LYS A 161 11.35 -15.71 -1.17
N GLU A 162 11.97 -15.87 -2.33
CA GLU A 162 13.42 -15.72 -2.51
C GLU A 162 13.94 -14.33 -2.13
N ALA A 163 13.21 -13.29 -2.52
CA ALA A 163 13.55 -11.92 -2.17
C ALA A 163 13.50 -11.67 -0.67
N PHE A 164 12.51 -12.22 0.03
CA PHE A 164 12.40 -12.04 1.47
C PHE A 164 13.41 -12.92 2.24
N GLU A 165 13.71 -14.12 1.80
CA GLU A 165 14.78 -14.96 2.37
C GLU A 165 16.12 -14.22 2.30
N TYR A 166 16.46 -13.70 1.12
CA TYR A 166 17.66 -12.87 0.94
C TYR A 166 17.65 -11.65 1.87
N LEU A 167 16.53 -10.93 1.96
CA LEU A 167 16.39 -9.78 2.84
C LEU A 167 16.60 -10.16 4.31
N HIS A 168 16.03 -11.27 4.76
CA HIS A 168 16.12 -11.76 6.13
C HIS A 168 17.57 -12.14 6.50
N GLU A 169 18.32 -12.68 5.56
CA GLU A 169 19.75 -13.02 5.77
C GLU A 169 20.65 -11.78 5.85
N HIS A 170 20.37 -10.75 5.06
CA HIS A 170 21.24 -9.59 4.92
C HIS A 170 20.80 -8.37 5.75
N MET A 171 19.50 -8.22 6.01
CA MET A 171 18.89 -7.17 6.84
C MET A 171 19.45 -5.75 6.63
N ALA A 172 19.79 -5.37 5.40
CA ALA A 172 20.38 -4.10 5.07
C ALA A 172 19.51 -3.29 4.10
N LEU A 173 19.44 -1.97 4.27
CA LEU A 173 18.72 -1.10 3.32
C LEU A 173 19.34 -1.15 1.92
N GLY A 174 20.68 -1.25 1.82
CA GLY A 174 21.38 -1.41 0.55
C GLY A 174 21.09 -2.72 -0.19
N SER A 175 20.43 -3.70 0.46
CA SER A 175 19.97 -4.94 -0.19
C SER A 175 18.83 -4.72 -1.18
N ILE A 176 18.31 -3.49 -1.30
CA ILE A 176 17.17 -3.16 -2.16
C ILE A 176 17.38 -3.60 -3.61
N TYR A 177 18.57 -3.49 -4.13
CA TYR A 177 18.91 -3.86 -5.51
C TYR A 177 18.78 -5.36 -5.73
N GLN A 178 19.33 -6.18 -4.82
CA GLN A 178 19.25 -7.63 -4.88
C GLN A 178 17.83 -8.15 -4.56
N VAL A 179 17.11 -7.46 -3.69
CA VAL A 179 15.70 -7.75 -3.40
C VAL A 179 14.84 -7.47 -4.64
N HIS A 180 15.04 -6.34 -5.31
CA HIS A 180 14.33 -6.02 -6.55
C HIS A 180 14.68 -7.01 -7.67
N GLU A 181 15.95 -7.35 -7.84
CA GLU A 181 16.40 -8.34 -8.83
C GLU A 181 15.62 -9.66 -8.68
N ARG A 182 15.51 -10.20 -7.47
CA ARG A 182 14.76 -11.44 -7.19
C ARG A 182 13.27 -11.28 -7.42
N LEU A 183 12.68 -10.18 -6.94
CA LEU A 183 11.24 -9.92 -7.12
C LEU A 183 10.81 -9.84 -8.58
N THR A 184 11.72 -9.46 -9.47
CA THR A 184 11.41 -9.21 -10.89
C THR A 184 12.07 -10.22 -11.84
N SER A 185 12.65 -11.30 -11.32
CA SER A 185 13.30 -12.32 -12.13
C SER A 185 12.31 -13.09 -12.98
N ASP A 186 12.58 -13.18 -14.29
CA ASP A 186 11.92 -14.08 -15.23
C ASP A 186 12.57 -15.48 -15.24
N HIS A 187 13.63 -15.68 -14.42
CA HIS A 187 14.44 -16.90 -14.36
C HIS A 187 15.00 -17.34 -15.74
N GLU A 188 15.07 -16.40 -16.68
CA GLU A 188 15.50 -16.65 -18.07
C GLU A 188 14.61 -17.71 -18.77
N LEU A 189 13.35 -17.84 -18.33
CA LEU A 189 12.38 -18.76 -18.92
C LEU A 189 11.65 -18.08 -20.08
N PRO A 190 11.65 -18.68 -21.28
CA PRO A 190 10.98 -18.09 -22.44
C PRO A 190 9.49 -17.78 -22.21
N GLU A 191 8.82 -18.59 -21.39
CA GLU A 191 7.41 -18.45 -21.07
C GLU A 191 7.09 -17.23 -20.18
N LEU A 192 8.12 -16.63 -19.56
CA LEU A 192 7.97 -15.49 -18.65
C LEU A 192 8.49 -14.17 -19.23
N VAL A 193 9.16 -14.19 -20.39
CA VAL A 193 9.78 -13.00 -21.01
C VAL A 193 8.76 -11.90 -21.30
N ASP A 194 7.54 -12.27 -21.71
CA ASP A 194 6.47 -11.32 -22.05
C ASP A 194 5.54 -11.02 -20.86
N SER A 195 5.82 -11.57 -19.67
CA SER A 195 5.01 -11.33 -18.49
C SER A 195 5.18 -9.89 -18.00
N PRO A 196 4.09 -9.18 -17.69
CA PRO A 196 4.15 -7.81 -17.16
C PRO A 196 4.72 -7.73 -15.74
N HIS A 197 4.99 -8.88 -15.10
CA HIS A 197 5.50 -8.94 -13.72
C HIS A 197 7.01 -9.07 -13.63
N PHE A 198 7.69 -9.42 -14.72
CA PHE A 198 9.11 -9.70 -14.70
C PHE A 198 9.90 -8.79 -15.62
N LEU A 199 11.19 -8.71 -15.38
CA LEU A 199 12.12 -7.88 -16.12
C LEU A 199 13.23 -8.73 -16.69
N THR A 200 13.81 -8.30 -17.80
CA THR A 200 15.03 -8.88 -18.33
C THR A 200 16.21 -8.61 -17.38
N LYS A 201 17.26 -9.37 -17.49
CA LYS A 201 18.43 -9.29 -16.59
C LYS A 201 19.06 -7.91 -16.54
N GLU A 202 19.00 -7.18 -17.66
CA GLU A 202 19.58 -5.83 -17.79
C GLU A 202 18.83 -4.76 -17.00
N ASP A 203 17.55 -5.01 -16.68
CA ASP A 203 16.70 -4.06 -15.96
C ASP A 203 16.51 -4.40 -14.46
N ARG A 204 16.96 -5.61 -14.04
CA ARG A 204 16.76 -6.09 -12.66
C ARG A 204 17.77 -5.45 -11.70
N GLY A 205 17.29 -4.98 -10.56
CA GLY A 205 18.14 -4.41 -9.52
C GLY A 205 18.80 -3.08 -9.89
N ILE A 206 18.45 -2.49 -11.04
CA ILE A 206 19.07 -1.28 -11.56
C ILE A 206 18.06 -0.15 -11.56
N PRO A 207 18.36 0.99 -10.91
CA PRO A 207 17.52 2.17 -10.99
C PRO A 207 17.34 2.61 -12.46
N ARG A 208 16.10 2.92 -12.84
CA ARG A 208 15.78 3.32 -14.21
C ARG A 208 16.48 4.63 -14.58
N GLU A 209 17.12 4.65 -15.72
CA GLU A 209 17.84 5.81 -16.25
C GLU A 209 17.15 6.40 -17.49
N HIS A 210 16.66 5.54 -18.37
CA HIS A 210 16.10 5.93 -19.66
C HIS A 210 14.63 5.51 -19.84
N SER A 211 14.07 4.78 -18.89
CA SER A 211 12.68 4.33 -18.94
C SER A 211 11.77 5.27 -18.17
N ASP A 212 10.72 5.74 -18.80
CA ASP A 212 9.58 6.33 -18.11
C ASP A 212 8.71 5.21 -17.52
N VAL A 213 7.94 5.54 -16.50
CA VAL A 213 7.06 4.59 -15.81
C VAL A 213 5.67 5.19 -15.73
N ASP A 214 4.70 4.45 -16.24
CA ASP A 214 3.29 4.77 -16.12
C ASP A 214 2.64 3.96 -15.00
N ILE A 215 1.90 4.63 -14.14
CA ILE A 215 1.14 3.98 -13.08
C ILE A 215 -0.31 3.87 -13.55
N ARG A 216 -0.69 2.66 -13.96
CA ARG A 216 -2.04 2.38 -14.45
C ARG A 216 -3.11 2.91 -13.49
N PHE A 217 -4.11 3.57 -14.04
CA PHE A 217 -5.24 4.15 -13.31
C PHE A 217 -4.86 5.30 -12.35
N SER A 218 -3.69 5.92 -12.54
CA SER A 218 -3.23 7.08 -11.78
C SER A 218 -3.04 8.30 -12.66
N THR A 219 -3.11 9.48 -12.04
CA THR A 219 -2.70 10.76 -12.65
C THR A 219 -1.29 11.16 -12.21
N TYR A 220 -0.66 10.34 -11.37
CA TYR A 220 0.68 10.61 -10.89
C TYR A 220 1.72 10.39 -11.98
N LEU A 221 2.59 11.37 -12.14
CA LEU A 221 3.73 11.33 -13.06
C LEU A 221 5.02 11.18 -12.24
N PRO A 222 5.62 9.98 -12.19
CA PRO A 222 6.91 9.77 -11.54
C PRO A 222 8.01 10.67 -12.12
N PRO A 223 9.11 10.95 -11.38
CA PRO A 223 10.19 11.75 -11.89
C PRO A 223 10.85 11.05 -13.09
N PHE A 224 11.13 11.83 -14.15
CA PHE A 224 11.85 11.35 -15.33
C PHE A 224 12.93 12.35 -15.71
N ARG A 225 14.19 11.99 -15.48
CA ARG A 225 15.38 12.80 -15.78
C ARG A 225 16.45 11.89 -16.40
N PRO A 226 16.29 11.51 -17.67
CA PRO A 226 17.15 10.51 -18.30
C PRO A 226 18.62 10.97 -18.37
N GLY A 227 19.54 10.04 -18.21
CA GLY A 227 20.98 10.26 -18.30
C GLY A 227 21.61 11.10 -17.19
N THR A 228 20.90 11.35 -16.08
CA THR A 228 21.39 12.23 -15.00
C THR A 228 21.79 11.50 -13.72
N GLY A 229 21.50 10.19 -13.60
CA GLY A 229 21.65 9.45 -12.35
C GLY A 229 20.71 9.89 -11.23
N TYR A 230 19.79 10.81 -11.51
CA TYR A 230 18.91 11.41 -10.50
C TYR A 230 18.11 10.39 -9.70
N ILE A 231 17.54 9.39 -10.37
CA ILE A 231 16.69 8.39 -9.72
C ILE A 231 17.49 7.55 -8.73
N GLY A 232 18.67 7.07 -9.14
CA GLY A 232 19.57 6.30 -8.25
C GLY A 232 20.02 7.14 -7.05
N ALA A 233 20.48 8.36 -7.28
CA ALA A 233 20.89 9.26 -6.21
C ALA A 233 19.73 9.58 -5.25
N THR A 234 18.52 9.78 -5.76
CA THR A 234 17.34 10.04 -4.93
C THR A 234 16.93 8.80 -4.13
N LEU A 235 17.06 7.60 -4.71
CA LEU A 235 16.84 6.35 -3.97
C LEU A 235 17.81 6.23 -2.77
N GLU A 236 19.11 6.49 -2.99
CA GLU A 236 20.08 6.47 -1.90
C GLU A 236 19.72 7.50 -0.80
N GLN A 237 19.22 8.68 -1.16
CA GLN A 237 18.73 9.66 -0.17
C GLN A 237 17.50 9.13 0.61
N VAL A 238 16.58 8.44 -0.05
CA VAL A 238 15.44 7.79 0.63
C VAL A 238 15.92 6.75 1.63
N LEU A 239 16.88 5.90 1.25
CA LEU A 239 17.45 4.88 2.14
C LEU A 239 18.22 5.50 3.31
N ALA A 240 19.01 6.52 3.04
CA ALA A 240 19.75 7.27 4.08
C ALA A 240 18.77 7.95 5.06
N THR A 241 17.71 8.57 4.56
CA THR A 241 16.66 9.17 5.39
C THR A 241 15.99 8.12 6.27
N ALA A 242 15.61 6.97 5.72
CA ALA A 242 15.02 5.86 6.48
C ALA A 242 15.93 5.41 7.65
N ALA A 243 17.24 5.40 7.44
CA ALA A 243 18.22 5.03 8.45
C ALA A 243 18.29 6.04 9.62
N THR A 244 17.88 7.29 9.43
CA THR A 244 17.84 8.32 10.47
C THR A 244 16.56 8.30 11.31
N ILE A 245 15.52 7.61 10.86
CA ILE A 245 14.24 7.53 11.58
C ILE A 245 14.40 6.57 12.77
N SER A 246 14.34 7.10 13.98
CA SER A 246 14.59 6.34 15.22
C SER A 246 13.53 5.28 15.52
N ASN A 247 12.27 5.55 15.22
CA ASN A 247 11.18 4.59 15.42
C ASN A 247 11.10 3.61 14.24
N PRO A 248 11.31 2.29 14.44
CA PRO A 248 11.35 1.31 13.36
C PRO A 248 10.01 1.14 12.63
N ILE A 249 8.87 1.39 13.29
CA ILE A 249 7.55 1.31 12.66
C ILE A 249 7.33 2.52 11.73
N GLN A 250 7.78 3.71 12.14
CA GLN A 250 7.79 4.88 11.27
C GLN A 250 8.74 4.70 10.08
N ALA A 251 9.94 4.13 10.30
CA ALA A 251 10.87 3.85 9.23
C ALA A 251 10.30 2.83 8.23
N ALA A 252 9.57 1.81 8.72
CA ALA A 252 8.86 0.85 7.87
C ALA A 252 7.78 1.53 7.01
N PHE A 253 6.95 2.38 7.60
CA PHE A 253 5.93 3.13 6.86
C PHE A 253 6.55 4.10 5.85
N TYR A 254 7.65 4.75 6.21
CA TYR A 254 8.40 5.62 5.31
C TYR A 254 8.90 4.86 4.07
N LEU A 255 9.57 3.73 4.25
CA LEU A 255 10.07 2.90 3.14
C LEU A 255 8.93 2.39 2.25
N LEU A 256 7.83 1.90 2.86
CA LEU A 256 6.66 1.41 2.14
C LEU A 256 6.11 2.45 1.16
N THR A 257 6.05 3.70 1.61
CA THR A 257 5.41 4.77 0.84
C THR A 257 6.39 5.47 -0.11
N ARG A 258 7.61 5.79 0.32
CA ARG A 258 8.57 6.61 -0.46
C ARG A 258 9.28 5.85 -1.57
N ILE A 259 9.62 4.58 -1.38
CA ILE A 259 10.14 3.75 -2.47
C ILE A 259 9.11 3.63 -3.57
N ALA A 260 7.86 3.30 -3.20
CA ALA A 260 6.78 3.18 -4.17
C ALA A 260 6.38 4.52 -4.82
N TYR A 261 6.54 5.65 -4.12
CA TYR A 261 6.33 6.99 -4.69
C TYR A 261 7.42 7.37 -5.69
N LEU A 262 8.69 7.15 -5.35
CA LEU A 262 9.81 7.47 -6.24
C LEU A 262 9.78 6.67 -7.54
N GLN A 263 9.25 5.44 -7.52
CA GLN A 263 9.29 4.52 -8.66
C GLN A 263 10.71 4.35 -9.20
N PRO A 264 11.69 3.89 -8.38
CA PRO A 264 13.09 3.90 -8.78
C PRO A 264 13.42 2.89 -9.88
N PHE A 265 12.62 1.86 -10.09
CA PHE A 265 12.86 0.79 -11.05
C PHE A 265 11.83 0.81 -12.17
N LYS A 266 12.12 0.09 -13.25
CA LYS A 266 11.26 0.00 -14.43
C LYS A 266 9.90 -0.66 -14.11
N ASP A 267 9.88 -1.65 -13.22
CA ASP A 267 8.69 -2.25 -12.58
C ASP A 267 9.04 -2.77 -11.18
N GLY A 268 8.11 -3.45 -10.49
CA GLY A 268 8.34 -4.08 -9.19
C GLY A 268 8.45 -3.12 -7.99
N ASN A 269 8.26 -1.84 -8.19
CA ASN A 269 8.46 -0.80 -7.15
C ASN A 269 7.60 -1.01 -5.89
N LYS A 270 6.33 -1.38 -6.04
CA LYS A 270 5.43 -1.66 -4.91
C LYS A 270 5.82 -2.96 -4.19
N ARG A 271 6.22 -4.00 -4.95
CA ARG A 271 6.72 -5.26 -4.40
C ARG A 271 7.96 -5.03 -3.55
N THR A 272 8.92 -4.29 -4.10
CA THR A 272 10.16 -3.89 -3.42
C THR A 272 9.87 -3.08 -2.15
N SER A 273 8.98 -2.10 -2.21
CA SER A 273 8.62 -1.30 -1.02
C SER A 273 7.99 -2.14 0.10
N ARG A 274 7.14 -3.13 -0.24
CA ARG A 274 6.57 -4.08 0.73
C ARG A 274 7.61 -5.01 1.35
N ALA A 275 8.60 -5.43 0.60
CA ALA A 275 9.70 -6.21 1.16
C ALA A 275 10.59 -5.34 2.05
N MET A 276 11.07 -4.22 1.54
CA MET A 276 12.05 -3.35 2.20
C MET A 276 11.54 -2.69 3.48
N CYS A 277 10.23 -2.45 3.61
CA CYS A 277 9.66 -1.91 4.85
C CYS A 277 9.87 -2.84 6.06
N ASN A 278 10.18 -4.10 5.84
CA ASN A 278 10.47 -5.06 6.90
C ASN A 278 11.88 -4.93 7.48
N VAL A 279 12.83 -4.28 6.79
CA VAL A 279 14.22 -4.13 7.28
C VAL A 279 14.28 -3.47 8.66
N PRO A 280 13.68 -2.28 8.89
CA PRO A 280 13.74 -1.65 10.21
C PRO A 280 13.02 -2.45 11.30
N LEU A 281 11.93 -3.15 10.96
CA LEU A 281 11.20 -3.99 11.91
C LEU A 281 12.07 -5.17 12.38
N ILE A 282 12.62 -5.93 11.45
CA ILE A 282 13.46 -7.10 11.75
C ILE A 282 14.71 -6.68 12.52
N LYS A 283 15.39 -5.60 12.10
CA LYS A 283 16.57 -5.06 12.83
C LYS A 283 16.26 -4.67 14.27
N ALA A 284 15.05 -4.19 14.52
CA ALA A 284 14.59 -3.82 15.85
C ALA A 284 14.05 -5.02 16.67
N ASN A 285 14.13 -6.24 16.13
CA ASN A 285 13.48 -7.42 16.68
C ASN A 285 11.97 -7.20 16.90
N LEU A 286 11.29 -6.63 15.93
CA LEU A 286 9.84 -6.49 15.90
C LEU A 286 9.24 -7.45 14.86
N PRO A 287 7.98 -7.87 15.05
CA PRO A 287 7.27 -8.67 14.06
C PRO A 287 7.32 -8.03 12.67
N PRO A 288 7.65 -8.78 11.62
CA PRO A 288 7.56 -8.27 10.26
C PRO A 288 6.11 -8.19 9.79
N ILE A 289 5.85 -7.37 8.77
CA ILE A 289 4.53 -7.20 8.15
C ILE A 289 4.38 -8.07 6.90
N SER A 290 3.36 -8.91 6.87
CA SER A 290 3.09 -9.85 5.76
C SER A 290 2.06 -9.36 4.75
N PHE A 291 1.27 -8.33 5.08
CA PHE A 291 0.15 -7.82 4.27
C PHE A 291 -0.99 -8.83 4.04
N VAL A 292 -1.02 -9.93 4.78
CA VAL A 292 -2.08 -10.95 4.67
C VAL A 292 -3.44 -10.37 5.09
N ASP A 293 -4.50 -10.87 4.46
CA ASP A 293 -5.90 -10.41 4.67
C ASP A 293 -6.10 -8.91 4.45
N PHE A 294 -5.29 -8.32 3.55
CA PHE A 294 -5.38 -6.93 3.19
C PHE A 294 -6.10 -6.75 1.85
N GLY A 295 -7.07 -5.82 1.79
CA GLY A 295 -7.86 -5.56 0.60
C GLY A 295 -7.02 -4.91 -0.51
N LYS A 296 -6.93 -5.56 -1.68
CA LYS A 296 -6.20 -5.03 -2.85
C LYS A 296 -6.65 -3.63 -3.23
N GLN A 297 -7.97 -3.39 -3.25
CA GLN A 297 -8.51 -2.09 -3.62
C GLN A 297 -8.15 -1.00 -2.60
N ASP A 298 -8.24 -1.29 -1.30
CA ASP A 298 -7.87 -0.35 -0.24
C ASP A 298 -6.38 0.00 -0.31
N TYR A 299 -5.53 -0.99 -0.57
CA TYR A 299 -4.10 -0.77 -0.78
C TYR A 299 -3.82 0.15 -1.98
N ILE A 300 -4.44 -0.12 -3.13
CA ILE A 300 -4.27 0.70 -4.34
C ILE A 300 -4.71 2.14 -4.06
N VAL A 301 -5.91 2.35 -3.54
CA VAL A 301 -6.44 3.68 -3.24
C VAL A 301 -5.57 4.42 -2.23
N SER A 302 -5.04 3.72 -1.22
CA SER A 302 -4.16 4.31 -0.21
C SER A 302 -2.85 4.84 -0.82
N MET A 303 -2.26 4.08 -1.73
CA MET A 303 -1.03 4.50 -2.42
C MET A 303 -1.31 5.63 -3.41
N LEU A 304 -2.43 5.58 -4.15
CA LEU A 304 -2.83 6.66 -5.05
C LEU A 304 -3.12 7.97 -4.29
N ALA A 305 -3.72 7.92 -3.11
CA ALA A 305 -3.94 9.10 -2.27
C ALA A 305 -2.61 9.79 -1.92
N PHE A 306 -1.59 9.01 -1.60
CA PHE A 306 -0.26 9.55 -1.37
C PHE A 306 0.38 10.08 -2.65
N TYR A 307 0.30 9.35 -3.76
CA TYR A 307 0.95 9.74 -5.00
C TYR A 307 0.34 11.01 -5.60
N GLU A 308 -0.96 11.09 -5.68
CA GLU A 308 -1.66 12.18 -6.36
C GLU A 308 -1.86 13.41 -5.45
N LEU A 309 -2.18 13.19 -4.18
CA LEU A 309 -2.54 14.28 -3.26
C LEU A 309 -1.46 14.57 -2.20
N GLY A 310 -0.52 13.64 -1.97
CA GLY A 310 0.43 13.70 -0.85
C GLY A 310 -0.24 13.36 0.48
N ASP A 311 -1.41 12.74 0.45
CA ASP A 311 -2.18 12.39 1.63
C ASP A 311 -1.86 10.97 2.09
N THR A 312 -1.24 10.84 3.27
CA THR A 312 -0.83 9.54 3.82
C THR A 312 -1.86 8.90 4.74
N ARG A 313 -2.97 9.56 5.06
CA ARG A 313 -3.94 9.06 6.05
C ARG A 313 -4.55 7.70 5.69
N LEU A 314 -4.87 7.47 4.40
CA LEU A 314 -5.32 6.15 3.95
C LEU A 314 -4.19 5.10 4.03
N ALA A 315 -2.98 5.47 3.63
CA ALA A 315 -1.82 4.58 3.72
C ALA A 315 -1.48 4.23 5.17
N GLU A 316 -1.56 5.21 6.10
CA GLU A 316 -1.43 4.99 7.54
C GLU A 316 -2.44 3.97 8.05
N ARG A 317 -3.73 4.18 7.78
CA ARG A 317 -4.81 3.27 8.20
C ARG A 317 -4.56 1.84 7.66
N CYS A 318 -4.20 1.74 6.40
CA CYS A 318 -3.88 0.48 5.75
C CYS A 318 -2.69 -0.23 6.40
N PHE A 319 -1.62 0.53 6.67
CA PHE A 319 -0.42 0.02 7.32
C PHE A 319 -0.71 -0.49 8.74
N ILE A 320 -1.44 0.29 9.54
CA ILE A 320 -1.83 -0.07 10.91
C ILE A 320 -2.64 -1.37 10.91
N GLU A 321 -3.61 -1.49 10.00
CA GLU A 321 -4.43 -2.69 9.88
C GLU A 321 -3.59 -3.92 9.49
N ALA A 322 -2.76 -3.79 8.46
CA ALA A 322 -1.91 -4.88 7.99
C ALA A 322 -0.88 -5.31 9.04
N TYR A 323 -0.27 -4.34 9.73
CA TYR A 323 0.70 -4.63 10.79
C TYR A 323 0.04 -5.28 12.01
N GLY A 324 -1.13 -4.79 12.42
CA GLY A 324 -1.91 -5.41 13.48
C GLY A 324 -2.31 -6.85 13.19
N LYS A 325 -2.74 -7.16 11.96
CA LYS A 325 -3.03 -8.53 11.52
C LYS A 325 -1.78 -9.41 11.54
N SER A 326 -0.64 -8.88 11.11
CA SER A 326 0.63 -9.61 11.13
C SER A 326 1.06 -9.99 12.55
N ILE A 327 0.95 -9.04 13.50
CA ILE A 327 1.22 -9.28 14.93
C ILE A 327 0.26 -10.36 15.50
N ALA A 328 -1.02 -10.26 15.19
CA ALA A 328 -2.03 -11.22 15.69
C ALA A 328 -1.79 -12.64 15.18
N ARG A 329 -1.33 -12.81 13.92
CA ARG A 329 -1.00 -14.14 13.36
C ARG A 329 0.20 -14.81 14.01
N LEU A 330 1.08 -14.06 14.65
CA LEU A 330 2.17 -14.58 15.47
C LEU A 330 1.74 -14.96 16.88
N GLY A 331 0.42 -14.85 17.19
CA GLY A 331 -0.13 -15.25 18.50
C GLY A 331 -0.13 -14.13 19.54
N PHE A 332 0.29 -12.93 19.20
CA PHE A 332 0.19 -11.78 20.10
C PHE A 332 -1.21 -11.17 20.02
N LYS A 333 -1.90 -11.13 21.15
CA LYS A 333 -3.17 -10.40 21.26
C LYS A 333 -2.86 -8.92 21.52
N ARG A 334 -3.55 -8.07 20.79
CA ARG A 334 -3.62 -6.62 21.09
C ARG A 334 -4.54 -6.37 22.27
#